data_d9381f8eb82282165f17133a10846e8b
#
_entry.id   d9381f8eb82282165f17133a10846e8b
#
_cell.length_a   1.000
_cell.length_b   1.000
_cell.length_c   1.000
_cell.angle_alpha   90.00
_cell.angle_beta   90.00
_cell.angle_gamma   90.00
#
_symmetry.space_group_name_H-M   'P 1'
#
loop_
_entity.id
_entity.type
_entity.pdbx_description
1 polymer ?
#
loop_
_entity_poly.entity_id
_entity_poly.type
_entity_poly.pdbx_seq_one_letter_code
_entity_poly.pdbx_strand_id
1 'polypeptide(L)'
;LIEHLHKIQDNFHHISHRHIMALAKIMNISMAAVYETATFYHHFDVINEKETPPPDITIRVCESVTCEMFGAKKLISELKLATDSNKVRIQPVPCVGRCASAPIAIAGTNPIENAKTDAVITALNKNQLIDTIPNNYINYTTYKKNGGYKTLIDCMNEKYKSDDIIKLLENSALRGLGGAGFPTGQKWRILSEKNSPK
;
A
#
# COMPACT_ATOMS: atom_id res chain seq x y z
N LEU A 1 -3.39 14.00 -6.00
CA LEU A 1 -1.96 14.01 -6.38
C LEU A 1 -1.43 12.60 -6.61
N ILE A 2 -1.49 11.71 -5.62
CA ILE A 2 -0.93 10.34 -5.69
C ILE A 2 -1.52 9.56 -6.87
N GLU A 3 -2.82 9.62 -7.11
CA GLU A 3 -3.49 8.99 -8.24
C GLU A 3 -2.97 9.44 -9.61
N HIS A 4 -2.60 10.72 -9.72
CA HIS A 4 -2.04 11.26 -10.95
C HIS A 4 -0.59 10.81 -11.14
N LEU A 5 0.17 10.72 -10.02
CA LEU A 5 1.52 10.16 -10.05
C LEU A 5 1.51 8.69 -10.49
N HIS A 6 0.54 7.88 -10.00
CA HIS A 6 0.35 6.51 -10.48
C HIS A 6 0.10 6.46 -11.98
N LYS A 7 -0.83 7.27 -12.50
CA LYS A 7 -1.11 7.32 -13.94
C LYS A 7 0.12 7.69 -14.77
N ILE A 8 0.96 8.60 -14.29
CA ILE A 8 2.20 8.98 -14.97
C ILE A 8 3.19 7.81 -14.91
N GLN A 9 3.41 7.23 -13.73
CA GLN A 9 4.30 6.09 -13.53
C GLN A 9 3.90 4.90 -14.39
N ASP A 10 2.61 4.57 -14.43
CA ASP A 10 2.09 3.41 -15.18
C ASP A 10 2.22 3.59 -16.70
N ASN A 11 2.08 4.83 -17.21
CA ASN A 11 2.17 5.10 -18.65
C ASN A 11 3.59 5.34 -19.14
N PHE A 12 4.45 5.95 -18.33
CA PHE A 12 5.80 6.35 -18.74
C PHE A 12 6.92 5.57 -18.04
N HIS A 13 6.56 4.69 -17.09
CA HIS A 13 7.48 3.92 -16.24
C HIS A 13 8.42 4.77 -15.38
N HIS A 14 8.24 6.10 -15.40
CA HIS A 14 8.99 7.06 -14.58
C HIS A 14 8.28 8.40 -14.48
N ILE A 15 8.71 9.22 -13.54
CA ILE A 15 8.25 10.61 -13.35
C ILE A 15 9.41 11.54 -13.64
N SER A 16 9.36 12.26 -14.77
CA SER A 16 10.36 13.26 -15.13
C SER A 16 10.08 14.61 -14.47
N HIS A 17 11.07 15.49 -14.45
CA HIS A 17 10.90 16.86 -13.98
C HIS A 17 9.78 17.62 -14.73
N ARG A 18 9.61 17.34 -16.02
CA ARG A 18 8.50 17.91 -16.83
C ARG A 18 7.14 17.44 -16.35
N HIS A 19 7.01 16.20 -15.95
CA HIS A 19 5.77 15.66 -15.36
C HIS A 19 5.45 16.36 -14.03
N ILE A 20 6.46 16.57 -13.16
CA ILE A 20 6.31 17.30 -11.90
C ILE A 20 5.82 18.72 -12.14
N MET A 21 6.46 19.43 -13.07
CA MET A 21 6.11 20.81 -13.42
C MET A 21 4.69 20.93 -13.99
N ALA A 22 4.32 20.04 -14.90
CA ALA A 22 2.98 20.03 -15.50
C ALA A 22 1.91 19.73 -14.45
N LEU A 23 2.15 18.74 -13.58
CA LEU A 23 1.21 18.35 -12.52
C LEU A 23 1.03 19.45 -11.47
N ALA A 24 2.13 20.10 -11.05
CA ALA A 24 2.10 21.25 -10.16
C ALA A 24 1.22 22.38 -10.69
N LYS A 25 1.39 22.70 -11.99
CA LYS A 25 0.60 23.73 -12.68
C LYS A 25 -0.88 23.37 -12.76
N ILE A 26 -1.21 22.13 -13.15
CA ILE A 26 -2.61 21.66 -13.31
C ILE A 26 -3.32 21.64 -11.97
N MET A 27 -2.65 21.19 -10.91
CA MET A 27 -3.23 21.07 -9.57
C MET A 27 -3.14 22.35 -8.75
N ASN A 28 -2.50 23.40 -9.26
CA ASN A 28 -2.26 24.66 -8.57
C ASN A 28 -1.57 24.48 -7.20
N ILE A 29 -0.52 23.65 -7.17
CA ILE A 29 0.33 23.39 -5.99
C ILE A 29 1.78 23.64 -6.35
N SER A 30 2.66 23.74 -5.35
CA SER A 30 4.09 23.94 -5.60
C SER A 30 4.74 22.70 -6.21
N MET A 31 5.77 22.90 -7.04
CA MET A 31 6.60 21.82 -7.57
C MET A 31 7.26 21.02 -6.43
N ALA A 32 7.65 21.70 -5.35
CA ALA A 32 8.21 21.05 -4.16
C ALA A 32 7.23 20.02 -3.56
N ALA A 33 5.94 20.38 -3.39
CA ALA A 33 4.93 19.46 -2.86
C ALA A 33 4.73 18.23 -3.76
N VAL A 34 4.76 18.40 -5.08
CA VAL A 34 4.69 17.26 -6.03
C VAL A 34 5.94 16.40 -5.92
N TYR A 35 7.12 17.01 -5.89
CA TYR A 35 8.40 16.32 -5.80
C TYR A 35 8.55 15.54 -4.49
N GLU A 36 8.24 16.17 -3.35
CA GLU A 36 8.26 15.52 -2.04
C GLU A 36 7.33 14.30 -1.99
N THR A 37 6.13 14.43 -2.53
CA THR A 37 5.19 13.30 -2.60
C THR A 37 5.72 12.19 -3.52
N ALA A 38 6.24 12.54 -4.69
CA ALA A 38 6.75 11.56 -5.64
C ALA A 38 7.98 10.81 -5.12
N THR A 39 8.90 11.50 -4.41
CA THR A 39 10.13 10.89 -3.88
C THR A 39 9.92 10.16 -2.56
N PHE A 40 8.81 10.40 -1.86
CA PHE A 40 8.51 9.71 -0.61
C PHE A 40 8.17 8.22 -0.82
N TYR A 41 7.48 7.90 -1.90
CA TYR A 41 7.03 6.53 -2.17
C TYR A 41 7.99 5.79 -3.10
N HIS A 42 8.47 4.62 -2.66
CA HIS A 42 9.34 3.75 -3.45
C HIS A 42 8.70 3.21 -4.75
N HIS A 43 7.41 3.40 -4.93
CA HIS A 43 6.69 3.02 -6.14
C HIS A 43 6.99 3.95 -7.31
N PHE A 44 7.30 5.21 -7.04
CA PHE A 44 7.55 6.22 -8.05
C PHE A 44 9.05 6.38 -8.35
N ASP A 45 9.39 6.37 -9.61
CA ASP A 45 10.74 6.56 -10.10
C ASP A 45 10.90 7.98 -10.63
N VAL A 46 11.36 8.89 -9.79
CA VAL A 46 11.67 10.27 -10.19
C VAL A 46 13.05 10.28 -10.80
N ILE A 47 13.14 10.68 -12.08
CA ILE A 47 14.40 10.74 -12.83
C ILE A 47 14.67 12.14 -13.36
N ASN A 48 15.95 12.49 -13.43
CA ASN A 48 16.43 13.71 -14.07
C ASN A 48 16.56 13.51 -15.58
N GLU A 49 16.62 14.61 -16.35
CA GLU A 49 16.69 14.59 -17.82
C GLU A 49 17.91 13.83 -18.39
N LYS A 50 18.96 13.64 -17.58
CA LYS A 50 20.19 12.94 -17.96
C LYS A 50 20.27 11.50 -17.49
N GLU A 51 19.30 11.06 -16.71
CA GLU A 51 19.26 9.71 -16.14
C GLU A 51 18.52 8.76 -17.08
N THR A 52 19.01 7.53 -17.18
CA THR A 52 18.31 6.47 -17.92
C THR A 52 17.15 5.95 -17.08
N PRO A 53 15.94 5.87 -17.63
CA PRO A 53 14.81 5.26 -16.95
C PRO A 53 15.12 3.82 -16.51
N PRO A 54 14.55 3.37 -15.40
CA PRO A 54 14.67 1.97 -14.99
C PRO A 54 14.04 1.05 -16.06
N PRO A 55 14.40 -0.24 -16.08
CA PRO A 55 13.71 -1.23 -16.92
C PRO A 55 12.21 -1.25 -16.64
N ASP A 56 11.42 -1.63 -17.64
CA ASP A 56 9.95 -1.67 -17.58
C ASP A 56 9.41 -2.53 -16.44
N ILE A 57 10.15 -3.57 -16.06
CA ILE A 57 9.75 -4.47 -14.98
C ILE A 57 10.61 -4.20 -13.75
N THR A 58 9.94 -3.88 -12.64
CA THR A 58 10.57 -3.79 -11.33
C THR A 58 9.99 -4.83 -10.39
N ILE A 59 10.88 -5.65 -9.82
CA ILE A 59 10.57 -6.53 -8.68
C ILE A 59 11.00 -5.83 -7.41
N ARG A 60 10.04 -5.47 -6.57
CA ARG A 60 10.28 -4.87 -5.27
C ARG A 60 10.30 -5.95 -4.20
N VAL A 61 11.36 -6.05 -3.43
CA VAL A 61 11.48 -7.02 -2.33
C VAL A 61 11.54 -6.28 -1.01
N CYS A 62 10.59 -6.56 -0.13
CA CYS A 62 10.58 -5.96 1.20
C CYS A 62 11.79 -6.41 2.00
N GLU A 63 12.60 -5.44 2.49
CA GLU A 63 13.79 -5.69 3.33
C GLU A 63 13.59 -5.29 4.80
N SER A 64 12.34 -5.01 5.21
CA SER A 64 12.06 -4.70 6.61
C SER A 64 12.24 -5.91 7.52
N VAL A 65 12.41 -5.65 8.81
CA VAL A 65 12.82 -6.62 9.84
C VAL A 65 12.18 -7.99 9.69
N THR A 66 10.87 -8.08 9.60
CA THR A 66 10.17 -9.37 9.46
C THR A 66 10.58 -10.10 8.18
N CYS A 67 10.57 -9.43 7.03
CA CYS A 67 10.96 -10.06 5.77
C CYS A 67 12.45 -10.46 5.77
N GLU A 68 13.30 -9.66 6.39
CA GLU A 68 14.72 -10.00 6.56
C GLU A 68 14.90 -11.26 7.39
N MET A 69 14.19 -11.40 8.51
CA MET A 69 14.19 -12.63 9.34
C MET A 69 13.74 -13.86 8.56
N PHE A 70 12.88 -13.70 7.57
CA PHE A 70 12.39 -14.77 6.67
C PHE A 70 13.19 -14.89 5.37
N GLY A 71 14.37 -14.27 5.27
CA GLY A 71 15.34 -14.51 4.19
C GLY A 71 15.25 -13.55 3.01
N ALA A 72 14.70 -12.35 3.16
CA ALA A 72 14.58 -11.37 2.07
C ALA A 72 15.94 -11.01 1.44
N LYS A 73 17.02 -10.87 2.22
CA LYS A 73 18.37 -10.60 1.67
C LYS A 73 18.86 -11.70 0.74
N LYS A 74 18.61 -12.97 1.10
CA LYS A 74 18.94 -14.12 0.26
C LYS A 74 18.11 -14.08 -1.03
N LEU A 75 16.80 -13.85 -0.93
CA LEU A 75 15.90 -13.73 -2.07
C LEU A 75 16.35 -12.61 -3.04
N ILE A 76 16.73 -11.43 -2.53
CA ILE A 76 17.26 -10.33 -3.34
C ILE A 76 18.51 -10.77 -4.11
N SER A 77 19.44 -11.44 -3.45
CA SER A 77 20.69 -11.90 -4.07
C SER A 77 20.44 -12.94 -5.14
N GLU A 78 19.57 -13.91 -4.88
CA GLU A 78 19.19 -14.95 -5.85
C GLU A 78 18.46 -14.35 -7.07
N LEU A 79 17.54 -13.42 -6.86
CA LEU A 79 16.82 -12.76 -7.94
C LEU A 79 17.76 -11.93 -8.82
N LYS A 80 18.73 -11.23 -8.25
CA LYS A 80 19.75 -10.48 -9.02
C LYS A 80 20.60 -11.39 -9.90
N LEU A 81 20.86 -12.62 -9.48
CA LEU A 81 21.60 -13.60 -10.28
C LEU A 81 20.72 -14.28 -11.34
N ALA A 82 19.42 -14.42 -11.06
CA ALA A 82 18.49 -15.14 -11.93
C ALA A 82 17.82 -14.24 -13.01
N THR A 83 18.01 -12.91 -12.95
CA THR A 83 17.38 -11.96 -13.87
C THR A 83 18.42 -11.13 -14.64
N ASP A 84 18.06 -10.74 -15.86
CA ASP A 84 18.83 -9.78 -16.66
C ASP A 84 18.54 -8.36 -16.16
N SER A 85 19.55 -7.68 -15.63
CA SER A 85 19.43 -6.32 -15.08
C SER A 85 18.99 -5.28 -16.10
N ASN A 86 19.16 -5.53 -17.40
CA ASN A 86 18.69 -4.64 -18.46
C ASN A 86 17.17 -4.74 -18.69
N LYS A 87 16.55 -5.83 -18.23
CA LYS A 87 15.11 -6.10 -18.42
C LYS A 87 14.31 -6.02 -17.14
N VAL A 88 14.93 -6.39 -16.02
CA VAL A 88 14.26 -6.50 -14.72
C VAL A 88 15.12 -5.85 -13.64
N ARG A 89 14.58 -4.86 -12.99
CA ARG A 89 15.21 -4.26 -11.81
C ARG A 89 14.77 -4.97 -10.54
N ILE A 90 15.72 -5.37 -9.70
CA ILE A 90 15.46 -5.87 -8.34
C ILE A 90 15.70 -4.73 -7.36
N GLN A 91 14.64 -4.26 -6.73
CA GLN A 91 14.66 -3.11 -5.83
C GLN A 91 14.32 -3.51 -4.40
N PRO A 92 15.24 -3.39 -3.43
CA PRO A 92 14.91 -3.45 -2.02
C PRO A 92 13.99 -2.29 -1.63
N VAL A 93 12.94 -2.58 -0.85
CA VAL A 93 11.95 -1.57 -0.46
C VAL A 93 11.59 -1.69 1.02
N PRO A 94 11.10 -0.61 1.66
CA PRO A 94 10.55 -0.64 3.00
C PRO A 94 9.34 -1.58 3.12
N CYS A 95 8.78 -1.69 4.34
CA CYS A 95 7.64 -2.55 4.62
C CYS A 95 6.43 -2.26 3.70
N VAL A 96 5.96 -3.30 3.04
CA VAL A 96 4.79 -3.25 2.14
C VAL A 96 3.49 -3.67 2.83
N GLY A 97 3.50 -3.82 4.17
CA GLY A 97 2.31 -4.07 4.98
C GLY A 97 1.80 -5.52 4.99
N ARG A 98 2.54 -6.49 4.44
CA ARG A 98 2.13 -7.91 4.36
C ARG A 98 2.99 -8.83 5.24
N CYS A 99 3.35 -8.38 6.45
CA CYS A 99 4.28 -9.09 7.33
C CYS A 99 3.83 -10.49 7.73
N ALA A 100 2.52 -10.76 7.73
CA ALA A 100 1.98 -12.09 8.05
C ALA A 100 2.37 -13.19 7.05
N SER A 101 2.77 -12.80 5.82
CA SER A 101 3.12 -13.72 4.74
C SER A 101 4.56 -13.49 4.25
N ALA A 102 5.45 -13.07 5.15
CA ALA A 102 6.86 -12.82 4.83
C ALA A 102 7.61 -14.08 4.35
N PRO A 103 8.65 -13.93 3.47
CA PRO A 103 9.08 -12.71 2.83
C PRO A 103 8.18 -12.32 1.65
N ILE A 104 8.13 -11.01 1.31
CA ILE A 104 7.29 -10.49 0.25
C ILE A 104 8.12 -9.95 -0.90
N ALA A 105 7.76 -10.36 -2.12
CA ALA A 105 8.19 -9.71 -3.34
C ALA A 105 6.96 -9.16 -4.09
N ILE A 106 7.12 -8.05 -4.80
CA ILE A 106 6.05 -7.47 -5.65
C ILE A 106 6.57 -7.42 -7.08
N ALA A 107 5.95 -8.19 -7.96
CA ALA A 107 6.23 -8.19 -9.39
C ALA A 107 5.30 -7.18 -10.09
N GLY A 108 5.84 -6.03 -10.50
CA GLY A 108 5.00 -4.92 -10.95
C GLY A 108 4.12 -4.42 -9.81
N THR A 109 2.82 -4.76 -9.83
CA THR A 109 1.86 -4.51 -8.74
C THR A 109 1.37 -5.80 -8.08
N ASN A 110 1.79 -6.98 -8.57
CA ASN A 110 1.35 -8.28 -8.05
C ASN A 110 2.18 -8.72 -6.84
N PRO A 111 1.60 -8.80 -5.63
CA PRO A 111 2.31 -9.27 -4.44
C PRO A 111 2.45 -10.79 -4.43
N ILE A 112 3.67 -11.26 -4.21
CA ILE A 112 4.02 -12.67 -4.07
C ILE A 112 4.33 -12.91 -2.60
N GLU A 113 3.46 -13.63 -1.94
CA GLU A 113 3.55 -13.97 -0.52
C GLU A 113 4.43 -15.21 -0.30
N ASN A 114 5.09 -15.30 0.86
CA ASN A 114 6.08 -16.34 1.16
C ASN A 114 7.05 -16.53 -0.02
N ALA A 115 7.53 -15.41 -0.55
CA ALA A 115 8.21 -15.31 -1.82
C ALA A 115 9.48 -16.18 -1.86
N LYS A 116 9.57 -17.00 -2.91
CA LYS A 116 10.77 -17.76 -3.27
C LYS A 116 11.19 -17.37 -4.67
N THR A 117 12.47 -17.52 -4.98
CA THR A 117 13.04 -17.19 -6.30
C THR A 117 12.23 -17.80 -7.44
N ASP A 118 11.91 -19.09 -7.36
CA ASP A 118 11.14 -19.79 -8.40
C ASP A 118 9.73 -19.23 -8.60
N ALA A 119 9.05 -18.83 -7.52
CA ALA A 119 7.72 -18.22 -7.58
C ALA A 119 7.77 -16.87 -8.29
N VAL A 120 8.76 -16.04 -7.98
CA VAL A 120 8.96 -14.72 -8.60
C VAL A 120 9.31 -14.88 -10.08
N ILE A 121 10.23 -15.76 -10.43
CA ILE A 121 10.60 -16.06 -11.83
C ILE A 121 9.41 -16.62 -12.61
N THR A 122 8.61 -17.49 -11.97
CA THR A 122 7.39 -18.02 -12.60
C THR A 122 6.39 -16.90 -12.90
N ALA A 123 6.19 -15.96 -11.96
CA ALA A 123 5.32 -14.82 -12.18
C ALA A 123 5.81 -13.92 -13.33
N LEU A 124 7.12 -13.67 -13.41
CA LEU A 124 7.75 -12.96 -14.53
C LEU A 124 7.50 -13.65 -15.86
N ASN A 125 7.80 -14.94 -15.96
CA ASN A 125 7.68 -15.73 -17.20
C ASN A 125 6.22 -15.83 -17.68
N LYS A 126 5.26 -15.81 -16.75
CA LYS A 126 3.81 -15.82 -17.05
C LYS A 126 3.22 -14.43 -17.21
N ASN A 127 4.03 -13.38 -17.16
CA ASN A 127 3.60 -11.97 -17.19
C ASN A 127 2.51 -11.65 -16.14
N GLN A 128 2.62 -12.25 -14.96
CA GLN A 128 1.73 -12.02 -13.82
C GLN A 128 2.20 -10.80 -13.03
N LEU A 129 2.08 -9.60 -13.62
CA LEU A 129 2.60 -8.35 -13.08
C LEU A 129 1.53 -7.46 -12.44
N ILE A 130 0.26 -7.88 -12.52
CA ILE A 130 -0.88 -7.12 -12.02
C ILE A 130 -1.52 -7.90 -10.87
N ASP A 131 -1.80 -7.23 -9.77
CA ASP A 131 -2.58 -7.78 -8.66
C ASP A 131 -4.01 -8.12 -9.12
N THR A 132 -4.49 -9.27 -8.72
CA THR A 132 -5.82 -9.75 -9.08
C THR A 132 -6.77 -9.64 -7.89
N ILE A 133 -8.00 -9.22 -8.17
CA ILE A 133 -9.05 -9.18 -7.14
C ILE A 133 -9.33 -10.63 -6.70
N PRO A 134 -9.29 -10.94 -5.39
CA PRO A 134 -9.63 -12.28 -4.90
C PRO A 134 -11.03 -12.71 -5.34
N ASN A 135 -11.19 -13.94 -5.81
CA ASN A 135 -12.47 -14.46 -6.28
C ASN A 135 -13.55 -14.54 -5.20
N ASN A 136 -13.15 -14.53 -3.92
CA ASN A 136 -14.02 -14.68 -2.76
C ASN A 136 -14.30 -13.35 -2.02
N TYR A 137 -14.09 -12.20 -2.65
CA TYR A 137 -14.41 -10.93 -2.02
C TYR A 137 -15.91 -10.70 -1.89
N ILE A 138 -16.31 -10.04 -0.82
CA ILE A 138 -17.70 -9.61 -0.60
C ILE A 138 -17.84 -8.20 -1.21
N ASN A 139 -18.59 -8.07 -2.33
CA ASN A 139 -18.86 -6.78 -2.93
C ASN A 139 -19.88 -5.97 -2.11
N TYR A 140 -20.00 -4.67 -2.41
CA TYR A 140 -20.90 -3.75 -1.69
C TYR A 140 -22.35 -4.24 -1.62
N THR A 141 -22.90 -4.73 -2.73
CA THR A 141 -24.29 -5.19 -2.80
C THR A 141 -24.52 -6.39 -1.89
N THR A 142 -23.62 -7.37 -1.93
CA THR A 142 -23.67 -8.55 -1.07
C THR A 142 -23.48 -8.19 0.40
N TYR A 143 -22.52 -7.31 0.71
CA TYR A 143 -22.30 -6.82 2.06
C TYR A 143 -23.55 -6.15 2.65
N LYS A 144 -24.18 -5.25 1.88
CA LYS A 144 -25.41 -4.55 2.27
C LYS A 144 -26.58 -5.53 2.47
N LYS A 145 -26.76 -6.50 1.57
CA LYS A 145 -27.79 -7.54 1.64
C LYS A 145 -27.64 -8.40 2.91
N ASN A 146 -26.42 -8.67 3.32
CA ASN A 146 -26.09 -9.45 4.52
C ASN A 146 -26.14 -8.62 5.82
N GLY A 147 -26.72 -7.44 5.80
CA GLY A 147 -26.87 -6.57 6.98
C GLY A 147 -25.69 -5.62 7.21
N GLY A 148 -24.80 -5.47 6.23
CA GLY A 148 -23.74 -4.49 6.27
C GLY A 148 -24.28 -3.07 6.45
N TYR A 149 -23.56 -2.25 7.22
CA TYR A 149 -23.94 -0.89 7.63
C TYR A 149 -25.16 -0.78 8.52
N LYS A 150 -25.83 -1.90 8.93
CA LYS A 150 -27.04 -1.83 9.75
C LYS A 150 -26.79 -1.06 11.06
N THR A 151 -25.71 -1.37 11.77
CA THR A 151 -25.37 -0.66 13.01
C THR A 151 -25.14 0.82 12.79
N LEU A 152 -24.46 1.21 11.69
CA LEU A 152 -24.27 2.61 11.32
C LEU A 152 -25.61 3.31 11.09
N ILE A 153 -26.51 2.69 10.32
CA ILE A 153 -27.84 3.21 10.05
C ILE A 153 -28.66 3.32 11.35
N ASP A 154 -28.59 2.32 12.21
CA ASP A 154 -29.26 2.35 13.51
C ASP A 154 -28.73 3.49 14.39
N CYS A 155 -27.43 3.80 14.36
CA CYS A 155 -26.84 4.96 15.04
C CYS A 155 -27.29 6.28 14.42
N MET A 156 -27.32 6.38 13.09
CA MET A 156 -27.79 7.60 12.39
C MET A 156 -29.28 7.88 12.66
N ASN A 157 -30.07 6.84 12.87
CA ASN A 157 -31.49 6.94 13.26
C ASN A 157 -31.68 7.05 14.80
N GLU A 158 -30.62 7.39 15.54
CA GLU A 158 -30.64 7.58 16.98
C GLU A 158 -31.09 6.39 17.84
N LYS A 159 -31.15 5.17 17.23
CA LYS A 159 -31.48 3.95 17.95
C LYS A 159 -30.41 3.58 18.98
N TYR A 160 -29.15 3.87 18.70
CA TYR A 160 -28.02 3.77 19.61
C TYR A 160 -27.35 5.12 19.77
N LYS A 161 -27.11 5.53 21.01
CA LYS A 161 -26.32 6.75 21.28
C LYS A 161 -24.83 6.44 21.09
N SER A 162 -24.07 7.43 20.63
CA SER A 162 -22.62 7.29 20.45
C SER A 162 -21.90 6.85 21.73
N ASP A 163 -22.36 7.35 22.90
CA ASP A 163 -21.79 6.98 24.19
C ASP A 163 -22.02 5.49 24.55
N ASP A 164 -23.15 4.92 24.18
CA ASP A 164 -23.43 3.50 24.41
C ASP A 164 -22.52 2.61 23.55
N ILE A 165 -22.25 3.01 22.31
CA ILE A 165 -21.30 2.32 21.45
C ILE A 165 -19.87 2.40 22.00
N ILE A 166 -19.47 3.58 22.49
CA ILE A 166 -18.15 3.77 23.10
C ILE A 166 -18.00 2.89 24.34
N LYS A 167 -19.00 2.85 25.24
CA LYS A 167 -19.01 1.97 26.42
C LYS A 167 -18.92 0.50 26.02
N LEU A 168 -19.62 0.10 24.98
CA LEU A 168 -19.58 -1.30 24.48
C LEU A 168 -18.16 -1.64 23.98
N LEU A 169 -17.50 -0.73 23.27
CA LEU A 169 -16.12 -0.91 22.83
C LEU A 169 -15.13 -0.94 24.02
N GLU A 170 -15.34 -0.12 25.03
CA GLU A 170 -14.54 -0.13 26.26
C GLU A 170 -14.66 -1.49 26.97
N ASN A 171 -15.89 -1.99 27.13
CA ASN A 171 -16.18 -3.26 27.78
C ASN A 171 -15.69 -4.47 26.98
N SER A 172 -15.62 -4.39 25.66
CA SER A 172 -15.13 -5.47 24.80
C SER A 172 -13.62 -5.69 24.88
N ALA A 173 -12.88 -4.77 25.49
CA ALA A 173 -11.43 -4.74 25.55
C ALA A 173 -10.74 -4.81 24.17
N LEU A 174 -11.45 -4.44 23.08
CA LEU A 174 -10.91 -4.41 21.74
C LEU A 174 -9.73 -3.44 21.65
N ARG A 175 -8.63 -3.91 21.08
CA ARG A 175 -7.39 -3.14 20.90
C ARG A 175 -7.04 -3.00 19.43
N GLY A 176 -6.32 -1.92 19.11
CA GLY A 176 -5.71 -1.75 17.79
C GLY A 176 -4.67 -2.84 17.52
N LEU A 177 -4.55 -3.25 16.25
CA LEU A 177 -3.58 -4.24 15.80
C LEU A 177 -2.20 -3.63 15.47
N GLY A 178 -2.02 -2.32 15.64
CA GLY A 178 -0.71 -1.67 15.57
C GLY A 178 0.14 -1.99 16.81
N GLY A 179 1.44 -1.72 16.75
CA GLY A 179 2.40 -2.10 17.78
C GLY A 179 2.07 -1.63 19.21
N ALA A 180 1.38 -0.50 19.37
CA ALA A 180 0.98 0.04 20.66
C ALA A 180 -0.23 -0.68 21.30
N GLY A 181 -1.03 -1.42 20.51
CA GLY A 181 -2.22 -2.13 21.02
C GLY A 181 -3.21 -1.23 21.79
N PHE A 182 -3.37 0.03 21.36
CA PHE A 182 -4.15 1.02 22.11
C PHE A 182 -5.63 0.61 22.18
N PRO A 183 -6.33 0.71 23.36
CA PRO A 183 -7.72 0.33 23.51
C PRO A 183 -8.64 1.17 22.61
N THR A 184 -9.42 0.52 21.75
CA THR A 184 -10.26 1.19 20.73
C THR A 184 -11.34 2.06 21.36
N GLY A 185 -12.03 1.55 22.38
CA GLY A 185 -13.07 2.31 23.10
C GLY A 185 -12.52 3.57 23.76
N GLN A 186 -11.35 3.48 24.39
CA GLN A 186 -10.68 4.62 24.99
C GLN A 186 -10.27 5.69 23.94
N LYS A 187 -9.79 5.23 22.78
CA LYS A 187 -9.48 6.15 21.66
C LYS A 187 -10.73 6.92 21.19
N TRP A 188 -11.86 6.24 21.07
CA TRP A 188 -13.12 6.84 20.69
C TRP A 188 -13.65 7.80 21.76
N ARG A 189 -13.46 7.46 23.05
CA ARG A 189 -13.81 8.34 24.18
C ARG A 189 -13.06 9.66 24.10
N ILE A 190 -11.73 9.61 23.98
CA ILE A 190 -10.89 10.80 23.85
C ILE A 190 -11.33 11.67 22.65
N LEU A 191 -11.69 11.03 21.54
CA LEU A 191 -12.12 11.76 20.36
C LEU A 191 -13.50 12.39 20.53
N SER A 192 -14.43 11.72 21.23
CA SER A 192 -15.78 12.24 21.47
C SER A 192 -15.80 13.49 22.35
N GLU A 193 -14.80 13.62 23.24
CA GLU A 193 -14.66 14.76 24.16
C GLU A 193 -14.02 16.00 23.50
N LYS A 194 -13.48 15.86 22.28
CA LYS A 194 -12.90 16.98 21.55
C LYS A 194 -13.96 17.84 20.89
N ASN A 195 -13.81 19.16 20.99
CA ASN A 195 -14.66 20.09 20.25
C ASN A 195 -14.44 19.95 18.74
N SER A 196 -15.48 20.21 17.99
CA SER A 196 -15.44 20.25 16.52
C SER A 196 -14.35 21.23 15.99
N PRO A 197 -13.75 20.98 14.80
CA PRO A 197 -14.10 19.91 13.84
C PRO A 197 -13.55 18.54 14.27
N LYS A 198 -14.41 17.51 14.16
CA LYS A 198 -14.09 16.12 14.52
C LYS A 198 -13.70 15.33 13.28
#